data_2ba979694cfc60c9587926bbf28f40c4
#
_entry.id   2ba979694cfc60c9587926bbf28f40c4
#
_cell.length_a   1.000
_cell.length_b   1.000
_cell.length_c   1.000
_cell.angle_alpha   90.00
_cell.angle_beta   90.00
_cell.angle_gamma   90.00
#
_symmetry.space_group_name_H-M   'P 1'
#
loop_
_entity.id
_entity.type
_entity.pdbx_description
1 polymer ?
#
loop_
_entity_poly.entity_id
_entity_poly.type
_entity_poly.pdbx_seq_one_letter_code
_entity_poly.pdbx_strand_id
1 'polypeptide(L)'
;MKDFLPISREDMKKRGWDEVDFTYVIGDAYVDHSSFGPAIISRVLESHGYKVGIIAQPDWKMADSIDVFGRPRLGFLVSGGNMDPMVNHYTVSKKRRKTDAYTPGGVTGRRPDHATVVYCNLIRQRYKDCPIIIGGIEASLRRLAHYDYWSDSLKRSILLDSQADIISYGMGEHSIVEIADALESGLDVHDITFIDGTVYKTKQIENVYDYIMLPSYDDLKADKLNYAKSFDIQYRNTDPYAGKRLVEPYDKGIYVVQNPAARPLTQMEMDDVYALPYMNNYHPSYEKDGGVP
;
A
#
# COMPACT_ATOMS: atom_id res chain seq x y z
N MET A 1 -14.39 -11.45 20.59
CA MET A 1 -13.50 -12.63 20.77
C MET A 1 -12.21 -12.31 20.04
N LYS A 2 -11.04 -12.45 20.67
CA LYS A 2 -9.77 -12.26 19.95
C LYS A 2 -9.61 -13.44 18.98
N ASP A 3 -9.54 -13.15 17.69
CA ASP A 3 -9.36 -14.15 16.65
C ASP A 3 -8.65 -13.52 15.45
N PHE A 4 -7.91 -14.33 14.67
CA PHE A 4 -7.26 -13.84 13.45
C PHE A 4 -8.30 -13.37 12.44
N LEU A 5 -7.93 -12.38 11.63
CA LEU A 5 -8.75 -12.00 10.48
C LEU A 5 -8.80 -13.15 9.46
N PRO A 6 -9.89 -13.27 8.70
CA PRO A 6 -10.05 -14.33 7.72
C PRO A 6 -8.93 -14.38 6.68
N ILE A 7 -8.41 -15.57 6.42
CA ILE A 7 -7.50 -15.86 5.31
C ILE A 7 -8.14 -16.81 4.28
N SER A 8 -9.37 -17.23 4.54
CA SER A 8 -10.13 -18.14 3.69
C SER A 8 -11.62 -17.82 3.71
N ARG A 9 -12.37 -18.34 2.71
CA ARG A 9 -13.84 -18.26 2.72
C ARG A 9 -14.47 -18.99 3.92
N GLU A 10 -13.82 -20.04 4.39
CA GLU A 10 -14.29 -20.76 5.58
C GLU A 10 -14.20 -19.88 6.83
N ASP A 11 -13.09 -19.17 7.04
CA ASP A 11 -12.92 -18.26 8.17
C ASP A 11 -13.89 -17.08 8.09
N MET A 12 -14.12 -16.56 6.88
CA MET A 12 -15.14 -15.53 6.64
C MET A 12 -16.53 -16.01 7.05
N LYS A 13 -16.91 -17.22 6.66
CA LYS A 13 -18.20 -17.82 7.04
C LYS A 13 -18.33 -18.09 8.56
N LYS A 14 -17.24 -18.49 9.24
CA LYS A 14 -17.25 -18.65 10.71
C LYS A 14 -17.57 -17.34 11.43
N ARG A 15 -17.22 -16.20 10.84
CA ARG A 15 -17.59 -14.86 11.33
C ARG A 15 -19.00 -14.42 10.92
N GLY A 16 -19.74 -15.24 10.17
CA GLY A 16 -21.08 -14.92 9.66
C GLY A 16 -21.06 -13.90 8.53
N TRP A 17 -19.95 -13.78 7.79
CA TRP A 17 -19.82 -12.86 6.67
C TRP A 17 -20.07 -13.58 5.35
N ASP A 18 -20.88 -12.98 4.48
CA ASP A 18 -21.11 -13.46 3.11
C ASP A 18 -20.08 -12.87 2.13
N GLU A 19 -19.54 -11.69 2.44
CA GLU A 19 -18.52 -10.97 1.66
C GLU A 19 -17.61 -10.17 2.58
N VAL A 20 -16.49 -9.72 2.05
CA VAL A 20 -15.57 -8.76 2.68
C VAL A 20 -15.71 -7.38 2.06
N ASP A 21 -15.50 -6.33 2.85
CA ASP A 21 -15.45 -4.96 2.36
C ASP A 21 -14.12 -4.69 1.67
N PHE A 22 -13.05 -5.15 2.29
CA PHE A 22 -11.71 -5.07 1.72
C PHE A 22 -11.01 -6.42 1.69
N THR A 23 -10.27 -6.67 0.63
CA THR A 23 -9.28 -7.75 0.55
C THR A 23 -7.89 -7.14 0.62
N TYR A 24 -7.12 -7.46 1.65
CA TYR A 24 -5.74 -6.98 1.78
C TYR A 24 -4.75 -8.02 1.27
N VAL A 25 -4.08 -7.71 0.16
CA VAL A 25 -3.03 -8.53 -0.45
C VAL A 25 -1.67 -8.05 0.06
N ILE A 26 -0.91 -8.93 0.72
CA ILE A 26 0.35 -8.58 1.37
C ILE A 26 1.51 -9.45 0.91
N GLY A 27 2.70 -8.83 0.83
CA GLY A 27 3.94 -9.54 0.44
C GLY A 27 4.56 -10.38 1.55
N ASP A 28 4.20 -10.15 2.81
CA ASP A 28 4.65 -10.93 3.98
C ASP A 28 3.66 -12.04 4.32
N ALA A 29 4.09 -13.00 5.14
CA ALA A 29 3.19 -13.86 5.88
C ALA A 29 2.28 -13.02 6.79
N TYR A 30 1.08 -13.51 7.08
CA TYR A 30 0.17 -12.82 8.00
C TYR A 30 0.63 -12.98 9.45
N VAL A 31 1.16 -11.90 10.00
CA VAL A 31 1.47 -11.73 11.42
C VAL A 31 0.56 -10.66 11.98
N ASP A 32 -0.30 -11.04 12.92
CA ASP A 32 -1.27 -10.14 13.55
C ASP A 32 -0.66 -9.49 14.79
N HIS A 33 0.17 -8.48 14.56
CA HIS A 33 0.90 -7.76 15.59
C HIS A 33 1.01 -6.27 15.26
N SER A 34 0.99 -5.41 16.26
CA SER A 34 1.05 -3.96 16.12
C SER A 34 2.34 -3.39 15.51
N SER A 35 3.35 -4.21 15.26
CA SER A 35 4.56 -3.83 14.50
C SER A 35 4.48 -4.14 13.01
N PHE A 36 3.36 -4.67 12.53
CA PHE A 36 3.14 -4.99 11.12
C PHE A 36 2.05 -4.08 10.55
N GLY A 37 2.42 -3.26 9.57
CA GLY A 37 1.50 -2.32 8.91
C GLY A 37 0.19 -2.97 8.43
N PRO A 38 0.23 -4.13 7.76
CA PRO A 38 -0.99 -4.82 7.36
C PRO A 38 -1.92 -5.19 8.52
N ALA A 39 -1.38 -5.60 9.67
CA ALA A 39 -2.17 -5.89 10.85
C ALA A 39 -2.80 -4.61 11.43
N ILE A 40 -2.01 -3.52 11.54
CA ILE A 40 -2.51 -2.23 12.02
C ILE A 40 -3.69 -1.76 11.16
N ILE A 41 -3.48 -1.62 9.86
CA ILE A 41 -4.49 -1.12 8.92
C ILE A 41 -5.75 -2.00 8.93
N SER A 42 -5.58 -3.32 8.93
CA SER A 42 -6.72 -4.24 8.97
C SER A 42 -7.50 -4.16 10.28
N ARG A 43 -6.82 -4.06 11.43
CA ARG A 43 -7.47 -3.93 12.73
C ARG A 43 -8.13 -2.57 12.94
N VAL A 44 -7.52 -1.50 12.41
CA VAL A 44 -8.15 -0.17 12.39
C VAL A 44 -9.44 -0.22 11.59
N LEU A 45 -9.44 -0.76 10.39
CA LEU A 45 -10.66 -0.93 9.60
C LEU A 45 -11.71 -1.81 10.30
N GLU A 46 -11.29 -2.94 10.90
CA GLU A 46 -12.19 -3.80 11.68
C GLU A 46 -12.86 -3.05 12.85
N SER A 47 -12.09 -2.20 13.55
CA SER A 47 -12.62 -1.39 14.67
C SER A 47 -13.65 -0.35 14.22
N HIS A 48 -13.62 0.06 12.95
CA HIS A 48 -14.62 0.93 12.32
C HIS A 48 -15.77 0.15 11.64
N GLY A 49 -15.82 -1.16 11.84
CA GLY A 49 -16.93 -2.01 11.37
C GLY A 49 -16.73 -2.60 9.96
N TYR A 50 -15.59 -2.35 9.31
CA TYR A 50 -15.30 -2.92 8.00
C TYR A 50 -14.81 -4.37 8.09
N LYS A 51 -15.25 -5.19 7.15
CA LYS A 51 -14.88 -6.61 7.05
C LYS A 51 -13.63 -6.74 6.18
N VAL A 52 -12.53 -7.18 6.76
CA VAL A 52 -11.24 -7.31 6.07
C VAL A 52 -10.82 -8.77 5.97
N GLY A 53 -10.58 -9.25 4.74
CA GLY A 53 -9.96 -10.55 4.47
C GLY A 53 -8.49 -10.37 4.05
N ILE A 54 -7.60 -11.27 4.48
CA ILE A 54 -6.17 -11.16 4.21
C ILE A 54 -5.73 -12.25 3.24
N ILE A 55 -5.03 -11.87 2.18
CA ILE A 55 -4.33 -12.77 1.26
C ILE A 55 -2.82 -12.51 1.41
N ALA A 56 -2.16 -13.39 2.15
CA ALA A 56 -0.74 -13.29 2.42
C ALA A 56 0.06 -14.11 1.41
N GLN A 57 1.04 -13.47 0.77
CA GLN A 57 1.96 -14.10 -0.19
C GLN A 57 1.23 -14.95 -1.25
N PRO A 58 0.26 -14.38 -2.01
CA PRO A 58 -0.39 -15.13 -3.09
C PRO A 58 0.64 -15.66 -4.09
N ASP A 59 0.33 -16.78 -4.72
CA ASP A 59 1.18 -17.27 -5.82
C ASP A 59 1.09 -16.31 -7.01
N TRP A 60 2.06 -15.42 -7.09
CA TRP A 60 2.10 -14.36 -8.09
C TRP A 60 2.25 -14.83 -9.54
N LYS A 61 2.43 -16.14 -9.76
CA LYS A 61 2.40 -16.77 -11.09
C LYS A 61 1.00 -17.19 -11.51
N MET A 62 0.04 -17.17 -10.60
CA MET A 62 -1.34 -17.61 -10.83
C MET A 62 -2.32 -16.46 -10.53
N ALA A 63 -3.01 -15.98 -11.56
CA ALA A 63 -3.96 -14.86 -11.40
C ALA A 63 -5.10 -15.17 -10.43
N ASP A 64 -5.50 -16.44 -10.30
CA ASP A 64 -6.59 -16.86 -9.40
C ASP A 64 -6.18 -16.85 -7.91
N SER A 65 -4.89 -16.71 -7.61
CA SER A 65 -4.39 -16.68 -6.23
C SER A 65 -4.90 -15.50 -5.40
N ILE A 66 -5.38 -14.45 -6.07
CA ILE A 66 -5.96 -13.26 -5.41
C ILE A 66 -7.48 -13.34 -5.29
N ASP A 67 -8.12 -14.42 -5.75
CA ASP A 67 -9.59 -14.57 -5.79
C ASP A 67 -10.13 -15.39 -4.59
N VAL A 68 -9.43 -15.37 -3.45
CA VAL A 68 -9.82 -16.15 -2.26
C VAL A 68 -11.19 -15.78 -1.75
N PHE A 69 -11.49 -14.49 -1.66
CA PHE A 69 -12.77 -13.99 -1.13
C PHE A 69 -13.78 -13.60 -2.21
N GLY A 70 -13.38 -13.61 -3.48
CA GLY A 70 -14.13 -13.01 -4.58
C GLY A 70 -13.89 -11.49 -4.67
N ARG A 71 -14.78 -10.78 -5.37
CA ARG A 71 -14.72 -9.33 -5.48
C ARG A 71 -15.08 -8.70 -4.13
N PRO A 72 -14.21 -7.93 -3.49
CA PRO A 72 -14.55 -7.19 -2.28
C PRO A 72 -15.55 -6.07 -2.60
N ARG A 73 -16.36 -5.70 -1.63
CA ARG A 73 -17.42 -4.68 -1.78
C ARG A 73 -16.85 -3.29 -2.06
N LEU A 74 -15.79 -2.87 -1.36
CA LEU A 74 -15.19 -1.54 -1.46
C LEU A 74 -13.88 -1.53 -2.25
N GLY A 75 -13.01 -2.53 -2.08
CA GLY A 75 -11.76 -2.54 -2.84
C GLY A 75 -10.68 -3.46 -2.32
N PHE A 76 -9.57 -3.45 -3.03
CA PHE A 76 -8.34 -4.13 -2.63
C PHE A 76 -7.38 -3.16 -1.95
N LEU A 77 -6.76 -3.61 -0.86
CA LEU A 77 -5.59 -2.99 -0.26
C LEU A 77 -4.37 -3.82 -0.67
N VAL A 78 -3.25 -3.17 -1.01
CA VAL A 78 -2.04 -3.88 -1.44
C VAL A 78 -0.80 -3.27 -0.81
N SER A 79 0.07 -4.11 -0.26
CA SER A 79 1.40 -3.69 0.19
C SER A 79 2.47 -4.74 -0.10
N GLY A 80 3.70 -4.29 -0.30
CA GLY A 80 4.85 -5.16 -0.53
C GLY A 80 5.33 -5.93 0.71
N GLY A 81 4.81 -5.58 1.88
CA GLY A 81 5.21 -6.12 3.18
C GLY A 81 5.83 -5.07 4.10
N ASN A 82 6.35 -5.52 5.23
CA ASN A 82 6.96 -4.67 6.27
C ASN A 82 8.27 -4.02 5.82
N MET A 83 8.98 -4.68 4.92
CA MET A 83 10.16 -4.16 4.25
C MET A 83 9.92 -4.01 2.74
N ASP A 84 10.70 -3.13 2.12
CA ASP A 84 10.78 -3.09 0.67
C ASP A 84 11.26 -4.44 0.13
N PRO A 85 10.52 -5.06 -0.83
CA PRO A 85 10.85 -6.39 -1.35
C PRO A 85 12.28 -6.50 -1.88
N MET A 86 12.79 -5.48 -2.57
CA MET A 86 14.16 -5.49 -3.08
C MET A 86 15.19 -5.48 -1.96
N VAL A 87 14.97 -4.70 -0.89
CA VAL A 87 15.84 -4.67 0.30
C VAL A 87 15.76 -6.01 1.05
N ASN A 88 14.60 -6.63 1.10
CA ASN A 88 14.43 -7.93 1.73
C ASN A 88 15.09 -9.06 0.94
N HIS A 89 15.07 -9.00 -0.40
CA HIS A 89 15.60 -10.07 -1.26
C HIS A 89 17.10 -9.97 -1.50
N TYR A 90 17.66 -8.75 -1.47
CA TYR A 90 19.02 -8.52 -1.93
C TYR A 90 19.84 -7.71 -0.94
N THR A 91 21.16 -7.94 -0.97
CA THR A 91 22.13 -7.10 -0.30
C THR A 91 22.44 -5.87 -1.14
N VAL A 92 23.13 -4.86 -0.56
CA VAL A 92 23.62 -3.70 -1.29
C VAL A 92 24.53 -4.09 -2.46
N SER A 93 25.27 -5.20 -2.36
CA SER A 93 26.10 -5.74 -3.45
C SER A 93 25.29 -6.55 -4.48
N LYS A 94 23.97 -6.39 -4.51
CA LYS A 94 23.02 -7.08 -5.42
C LYS A 94 23.06 -8.62 -5.33
N LYS A 95 23.53 -9.17 -4.19
CA LYS A 95 23.52 -10.61 -3.94
C LYS A 95 22.20 -11.01 -3.28
N ARG A 96 21.58 -12.09 -3.78
CA ARG A 96 20.34 -12.62 -3.18
C ARG A 96 20.58 -13.12 -1.76
N ARG A 97 19.68 -12.77 -0.85
CA ARG A 97 19.68 -13.27 0.53
C ARG A 97 19.20 -14.72 0.55
N LYS A 98 19.70 -15.49 1.52
CA LYS A 98 19.39 -16.93 1.66
C LYS A 98 18.13 -17.19 2.49
N THR A 99 17.71 -16.20 3.28
CA THR A 99 16.55 -16.30 4.17
C THR A 99 15.68 -15.08 4.05
N ASP A 100 14.38 -15.25 4.27
CA ASP A 100 13.37 -14.20 4.32
C ASP A 100 12.64 -14.29 5.68
N ALA A 101 12.92 -13.35 6.59
CA ALA A 101 12.36 -13.34 7.95
C ALA A 101 10.84 -13.09 7.98
N TYR A 102 10.23 -12.70 6.87
CA TYR A 102 8.81 -12.42 6.76
C TYR A 102 8.02 -13.50 6.00
N THR A 103 8.63 -14.67 5.83
CA THR A 103 8.04 -15.78 5.08
C THR A 103 8.04 -17.05 5.96
N PRO A 104 7.00 -17.90 5.87
CA PRO A 104 6.95 -19.14 6.64
C PRO A 104 8.18 -20.00 6.39
N GLY A 105 8.79 -20.50 7.46
CA GLY A 105 10.04 -21.28 7.42
C GLY A 105 11.27 -20.50 6.94
N GLY A 106 11.20 -19.18 6.82
CA GLY A 106 12.30 -18.36 6.31
C GLY A 106 12.62 -18.56 4.83
N VAL A 107 11.71 -19.13 4.04
CA VAL A 107 11.92 -19.50 2.63
C VAL A 107 11.89 -18.28 1.73
N THR A 108 12.96 -18.07 0.93
CA THR A 108 13.04 -16.96 -0.02
C THR A 108 12.26 -17.21 -1.30
N GLY A 109 11.79 -16.14 -1.95
CA GLY A 109 11.20 -16.17 -3.31
C GLY A 109 9.69 -16.41 -3.35
N ARG A 110 9.00 -16.39 -2.21
CA ARG A 110 7.53 -16.45 -2.19
C ARG A 110 6.89 -15.15 -2.68
N ARG A 111 7.50 -13.99 -2.42
CA ARG A 111 7.03 -12.71 -2.96
C ARG A 111 7.83 -12.31 -4.21
N PRO A 112 7.27 -11.53 -5.16
CA PRO A 112 8.02 -10.94 -6.27
C PRO A 112 8.87 -9.75 -5.82
N ASP A 113 9.86 -9.38 -6.62
CA ASP A 113 10.80 -8.27 -6.33
C ASP A 113 10.10 -6.89 -6.28
N HIS A 114 9.02 -6.72 -7.05
CA HIS A 114 8.15 -5.53 -7.05
C HIS A 114 6.73 -5.96 -6.68
N ALA A 115 6.56 -6.37 -5.42
CA ALA A 115 5.36 -7.06 -4.97
C ALA A 115 4.09 -6.25 -5.20
N THR A 116 4.09 -4.96 -4.85
CA THR A 116 2.92 -4.08 -5.02
C THR A 116 2.49 -4.01 -6.48
N VAL A 117 3.42 -3.80 -7.41
CA VAL A 117 3.11 -3.72 -8.86
C VAL A 117 2.55 -5.04 -9.38
N VAL A 118 3.19 -6.15 -9.02
CA VAL A 118 2.77 -7.48 -9.49
C VAL A 118 1.38 -7.83 -8.97
N TYR A 119 1.12 -7.62 -7.68
CA TYR A 119 -0.19 -7.94 -7.09
C TYR A 119 -1.30 -7.06 -7.67
N CYS A 120 -1.07 -5.77 -7.87
CA CYS A 120 -2.04 -4.89 -8.53
C CYS A 120 -2.36 -5.37 -9.95
N ASN A 121 -1.33 -5.79 -10.72
CA ASN A 121 -1.54 -6.32 -12.06
C ASN A 121 -2.37 -7.61 -12.05
N LEU A 122 -2.18 -8.51 -11.08
CA LEU A 122 -3.02 -9.70 -10.92
C LEU A 122 -4.47 -9.31 -10.61
N ILE A 123 -4.67 -8.33 -9.72
CA ILE A 123 -6.00 -7.83 -9.39
C ILE A 123 -6.66 -7.25 -10.64
N ARG A 124 -5.97 -6.41 -11.43
CA ARG A 124 -6.53 -5.81 -12.65
C ARG A 124 -6.87 -6.83 -13.73
N GLN A 125 -6.14 -7.93 -13.82
CA GLN A 125 -6.47 -9.04 -14.73
C GLN A 125 -7.82 -9.67 -14.37
N ARG A 126 -8.14 -9.77 -13.08
CA ARG A 126 -9.36 -10.41 -12.58
C ARG A 126 -10.52 -9.41 -12.36
N TYR A 127 -10.21 -8.23 -11.83
CA TYR A 127 -11.18 -7.21 -11.41
C TYR A 127 -10.77 -5.83 -11.95
N LYS A 128 -11.20 -5.55 -13.20
CA LYS A 128 -10.77 -4.34 -13.94
C LYS A 128 -11.14 -3.03 -13.25
N ASP A 129 -12.34 -2.99 -12.66
CA ASP A 129 -12.96 -1.75 -12.16
C ASP A 129 -13.04 -1.73 -10.61
N CYS A 130 -12.41 -2.70 -9.92
CA CYS A 130 -12.40 -2.70 -8.48
C CYS A 130 -11.36 -1.69 -7.96
N PRO A 131 -11.69 -0.84 -6.99
CA PRO A 131 -10.72 0.09 -6.41
C PRO A 131 -9.49 -0.65 -5.86
N ILE A 132 -8.30 -0.08 -6.11
CA ILE A 132 -7.02 -0.58 -5.58
C ILE A 132 -6.31 0.56 -4.87
N ILE A 133 -6.17 0.42 -3.56
CA ILE A 133 -5.42 1.32 -2.69
C ILE A 133 -4.11 0.64 -2.31
N ILE A 134 -2.99 1.27 -2.62
CA ILE A 134 -1.67 0.75 -2.27
C ILE A 134 -1.06 1.54 -1.12
N GLY A 135 -0.26 0.86 -0.31
CA GLY A 135 0.42 1.49 0.84
C GLY A 135 1.67 0.73 1.26
N GLY A 136 2.16 1.05 2.45
CA GLY A 136 3.38 0.51 3.00
C GLY A 136 4.65 1.13 2.41
N ILE A 137 5.81 0.61 2.80
CA ILE A 137 7.11 1.22 2.49
C ILE A 137 7.42 1.25 0.98
N GLU A 138 7.09 0.19 0.24
CA GLU A 138 7.34 0.11 -1.20
C GLU A 138 6.59 1.21 -1.95
N ALA A 139 5.30 1.40 -1.66
CA ALA A 139 4.46 2.41 -2.27
C ALA A 139 4.86 3.83 -1.83
N SER A 140 5.12 4.03 -0.53
CA SER A 140 5.48 5.33 0.03
C SER A 140 6.78 5.88 -0.55
N LEU A 141 7.81 5.04 -0.70
CA LEU A 141 9.10 5.45 -1.25
C LEU A 141 9.05 5.72 -2.75
N ARG A 142 8.11 5.10 -3.47
CA ARG A 142 7.97 5.19 -4.93
C ARG A 142 6.75 5.99 -5.39
N ARG A 143 6.16 6.80 -4.50
CA ARG A 143 4.93 7.57 -4.78
C ARG A 143 5.08 8.65 -5.87
N LEU A 144 6.29 9.17 -6.03
CA LEU A 144 6.68 10.10 -7.10
C LEU A 144 7.80 9.46 -7.93
N ALA A 145 8.30 10.15 -8.94
CA ALA A 145 9.46 9.70 -9.71
C ALA A 145 10.66 9.47 -8.77
N HIS A 146 11.32 8.35 -8.94
CA HIS A 146 12.37 7.92 -8.02
C HIS A 146 13.52 7.25 -8.75
N TYR A 147 14.71 7.32 -8.16
CA TYR A 147 15.86 6.56 -8.63
C TYR A 147 15.80 5.13 -8.14
N ASP A 148 15.82 4.19 -9.07
CA ASP A 148 15.93 2.77 -8.78
C ASP A 148 17.39 2.32 -8.85
N TYR A 149 17.96 2.06 -7.69
CA TYR A 149 19.35 1.59 -7.55
C TYR A 149 19.61 0.28 -8.31
N TRP A 150 18.60 -0.59 -8.41
CA TRP A 150 18.76 -1.90 -9.03
C TRP A 150 19.00 -1.81 -10.53
N SER A 151 18.17 -1.06 -11.22
CA SER A 151 18.25 -0.85 -12.67
C SER A 151 19.09 0.37 -13.08
N ASP A 152 19.65 1.12 -12.10
CA ASP A 152 20.41 2.36 -12.31
C ASP A 152 19.66 3.34 -13.22
N SER A 153 18.39 3.57 -12.92
CA SER A 153 17.53 4.42 -13.75
C SER A 153 16.42 5.10 -12.95
N LEU A 154 15.90 6.20 -13.48
CA LEU A 154 14.71 6.84 -12.95
C LEU A 154 13.47 6.05 -13.37
N LYS A 155 12.59 5.82 -12.40
CA LYS A 155 11.29 5.20 -12.59
C LYS A 155 10.19 6.23 -12.35
N ARG A 156 9.04 6.00 -12.95
CA ARG A 156 7.82 6.78 -12.72
C ARG A 156 7.25 6.49 -11.34
N SER A 157 6.26 7.29 -10.93
CA SER A 157 5.44 6.95 -9.77
C SER A 157 4.91 5.51 -9.87
N ILE A 158 4.99 4.78 -8.76
CA ILE A 158 4.43 3.43 -8.65
C ILE A 158 2.92 3.41 -8.91
N LEU A 159 2.22 4.52 -8.68
CA LEU A 159 0.80 4.67 -8.96
C LEU A 159 0.48 4.45 -10.45
N LEU A 160 1.39 4.88 -11.34
CA LEU A 160 1.24 4.69 -12.79
C LEU A 160 1.63 3.29 -13.22
N ASP A 161 2.69 2.73 -12.62
CA ASP A 161 3.22 1.42 -13.01
C ASP A 161 2.38 0.26 -12.47
N SER A 162 1.76 0.42 -11.29
CA SER A 162 0.89 -0.57 -10.67
C SER A 162 -0.55 -0.56 -11.17
N GLN A 163 -0.98 0.51 -11.85
CA GLN A 163 -2.38 0.75 -12.20
C GLN A 163 -3.32 0.84 -10.97
N ALA A 164 -2.78 1.14 -9.80
CA ALA A 164 -3.58 1.44 -8.63
C ALA A 164 -4.29 2.79 -8.76
N ASP A 165 -5.27 3.03 -7.90
CA ASP A 165 -6.08 4.26 -7.94
C ASP A 165 -5.57 5.30 -6.95
N ILE A 166 -5.22 4.88 -5.72
CA ILE A 166 -4.74 5.75 -4.64
C ILE A 166 -3.52 5.10 -3.97
N ILE A 167 -2.57 5.93 -3.56
CA ILE A 167 -1.54 5.56 -2.58
C ILE A 167 -1.92 6.18 -1.25
N SER A 168 -1.97 5.39 -0.17
CA SER A 168 -1.90 5.88 1.20
C SER A 168 -0.44 5.78 1.65
N TYR A 169 0.22 6.94 1.87
CA TYR A 169 1.65 6.97 2.19
C TYR A 169 1.91 7.41 3.62
N GLY A 170 3.03 6.98 4.17
CA GLY A 170 3.39 7.26 5.56
C GLY A 170 2.54 6.46 6.55
N MET A 171 2.04 7.10 7.59
CA MET A 171 1.13 6.52 8.58
C MET A 171 -0.29 6.54 8.02
N GLY A 172 -0.85 5.38 7.79
CA GLY A 172 -2.12 5.23 7.05
C GLY A 172 -3.37 5.10 7.92
N GLU A 173 -3.27 5.19 9.25
CA GLU A 173 -4.36 4.90 10.17
C GLU A 173 -5.57 5.82 9.97
N HIS A 174 -5.33 7.13 9.76
CA HIS A 174 -6.41 8.08 9.45
C HIS A 174 -6.88 7.95 8.00
N SER A 175 -5.94 8.02 7.06
CA SER A 175 -6.28 8.06 5.63
C SER A 175 -7.02 6.82 5.17
N ILE A 176 -6.76 5.64 5.73
CA ILE A 176 -7.45 4.42 5.32
C ILE A 176 -8.92 4.41 5.76
N VAL A 177 -9.23 4.96 6.93
CA VAL A 177 -10.60 5.10 7.42
C VAL A 177 -11.37 6.12 6.56
N GLU A 178 -10.76 7.28 6.31
CA GLU A 178 -11.37 8.31 5.45
C GLU A 178 -11.63 7.79 4.03
N ILE A 179 -10.70 7.02 3.44
CA ILE A 179 -10.90 6.35 2.14
C ILE A 179 -12.05 5.34 2.22
N ALA A 180 -12.09 4.53 3.27
CA ALA A 180 -13.15 3.54 3.45
C ALA A 180 -14.53 4.19 3.59
N ASP A 181 -14.65 5.25 4.39
CA ASP A 181 -15.89 6.01 4.58
C ASP A 181 -16.35 6.69 3.27
N ALA A 182 -15.41 7.23 2.49
CA ALA A 182 -15.69 7.83 1.20
C ALA A 182 -16.24 6.80 0.20
N LEU A 183 -15.60 5.62 0.10
CA LEU A 183 -16.09 4.52 -0.74
C LEU A 183 -17.43 3.97 -0.26
N GLU A 184 -17.62 3.83 1.06
CA GLU A 184 -18.89 3.39 1.67
C GLU A 184 -20.02 4.35 1.36
N SER A 185 -19.75 5.65 1.30
CA SER A 185 -20.75 6.67 0.91
C SER A 185 -21.12 6.64 -0.57
N GLY A 186 -20.44 5.78 -1.37
CA GLY A 186 -20.68 5.64 -2.81
C GLY A 186 -19.86 6.59 -3.68
N LEU A 187 -18.83 7.24 -3.13
CA LEU A 187 -17.92 8.08 -3.92
C LEU A 187 -17.08 7.20 -4.86
N ASP A 188 -16.91 7.63 -6.11
CA ASP A 188 -15.97 6.98 -7.01
C ASP A 188 -14.52 7.15 -6.49
N VAL A 189 -13.71 6.10 -6.58
CA VAL A 189 -12.32 6.14 -6.11
C VAL A 189 -11.50 7.25 -6.76
N HIS A 190 -11.82 7.65 -7.98
CA HIS A 190 -11.14 8.73 -8.71
C HIS A 190 -11.54 10.13 -8.23
N ASP A 191 -12.64 10.25 -7.50
CA ASP A 191 -13.10 11.51 -6.89
C ASP A 191 -12.55 11.70 -5.46
N ILE A 192 -11.91 10.67 -4.89
CA ILE A 192 -11.26 10.74 -3.56
C ILE A 192 -9.89 11.42 -3.73
N THR A 193 -9.90 12.75 -3.82
CA THR A 193 -8.71 13.58 -4.10
C THR A 193 -8.30 14.49 -2.95
N PHE A 194 -9.03 14.46 -1.84
CA PHE A 194 -8.99 15.47 -0.76
C PHE A 194 -8.38 14.95 0.56
N ILE A 195 -8.04 13.67 0.65
CA ILE A 195 -7.56 13.05 1.89
C ILE A 195 -6.06 13.28 2.04
N ASP A 196 -5.63 13.79 3.20
CA ASP A 196 -4.22 13.94 3.53
C ASP A 196 -3.52 12.57 3.67
N GLY A 197 -2.22 12.52 3.38
CA GLY A 197 -1.47 11.26 3.36
C GLY A 197 -1.76 10.39 2.14
N THR A 198 -2.36 10.95 1.08
CA THR A 198 -2.67 10.21 -0.15
C THR A 198 -1.97 10.76 -1.38
N VAL A 199 -1.86 9.92 -2.40
CA VAL A 199 -1.43 10.30 -3.75
C VAL A 199 -2.43 9.74 -4.75
N TYR A 200 -2.85 10.57 -5.69
CA TYR A 200 -3.76 10.21 -6.77
C TYR A 200 -3.26 10.69 -8.14
N LYS A 201 -3.92 10.28 -9.20
CA LYS A 201 -3.60 10.73 -10.57
C LYS A 201 -4.79 11.43 -11.18
N THR A 202 -4.53 12.49 -11.95
CA THR A 202 -5.57 13.25 -12.65
C THR A 202 -5.08 13.74 -14.02
N LYS A 203 -6.03 14.07 -14.91
CA LYS A 203 -5.78 14.85 -16.12
C LYS A 203 -6.34 16.27 -16.04
N GLN A 204 -7.04 16.57 -14.95
CA GLN A 204 -7.75 17.82 -14.72
C GLN A 204 -7.00 18.65 -13.70
N ILE A 205 -5.85 19.20 -14.11
CA ILE A 205 -5.00 20.01 -13.22
C ILE A 205 -5.72 21.27 -12.73
N GLU A 206 -6.66 21.77 -13.49
CA GLU A 206 -7.50 22.93 -13.16
C GLU A 206 -8.36 22.72 -11.91
N ASN A 207 -8.58 21.47 -11.48
CA ASN A 207 -9.30 21.11 -10.27
C ASN A 207 -8.38 20.94 -9.06
N VAL A 208 -7.06 21.10 -9.22
CA VAL A 208 -6.08 21.02 -8.13
C VAL A 208 -5.68 22.42 -7.70
N TYR A 209 -5.84 22.72 -6.42
CA TYR A 209 -5.58 24.03 -5.85
C TYR A 209 -4.46 23.99 -4.82
N ASP A 210 -3.78 25.14 -4.61
CA ASP A 210 -2.72 25.36 -3.62
C ASP A 210 -1.63 24.26 -3.67
N TYR A 211 -0.97 24.16 -4.79
CA TYR A 211 0.07 23.16 -5.02
C TYR A 211 1.40 23.77 -5.47
N ILE A 212 2.45 23.00 -5.33
CA ILE A 212 3.76 23.28 -5.90
C ILE A 212 3.97 22.32 -7.10
N MET A 213 4.25 22.90 -8.27
CA MET A 213 4.59 22.10 -9.44
C MET A 213 6.04 21.62 -9.33
N LEU A 214 6.24 20.32 -9.40
CA LEU A 214 7.55 19.69 -9.52
C LEU A 214 8.04 19.71 -10.97
N PRO A 215 9.37 19.59 -11.23
CA PRO A 215 9.86 19.27 -12.57
C PRO A 215 9.16 18.03 -13.12
N SER A 216 8.87 18.01 -14.42
CA SER A 216 8.23 16.86 -15.06
C SER A 216 9.14 15.62 -15.05
N TYR A 217 8.56 14.44 -15.17
CA TYR A 217 9.33 13.20 -15.28
C TYR A 217 10.39 13.22 -16.39
N ASP A 218 10.10 13.88 -17.51
CA ASP A 218 11.05 14.03 -18.62
C ASP A 218 12.17 15.01 -18.26
N ASP A 219 11.89 16.11 -17.55
CA ASP A 219 12.92 17.01 -17.03
C ASP A 219 13.85 16.31 -16.04
N LEU A 220 13.30 15.43 -15.19
CA LEU A 220 14.09 14.65 -14.22
C LEU A 220 15.05 13.68 -14.92
N LYS A 221 14.62 13.08 -16.04
CA LYS A 221 15.50 12.21 -16.85
C LYS A 221 16.57 12.99 -17.60
N ALA A 222 16.24 14.19 -18.05
CA ALA A 222 17.13 15.02 -18.84
C ALA A 222 18.29 15.61 -18.02
N ASP A 223 18.05 15.98 -16.77
CA ASP A 223 19.05 16.64 -15.91
C ASP A 223 18.94 16.22 -14.44
N LYS A 224 20.05 15.70 -13.91
CA LYS A 224 20.18 15.32 -12.48
C LYS A 224 19.94 16.50 -11.52
N LEU A 225 20.17 17.74 -11.94
CA LEU A 225 19.87 18.92 -11.12
C LEU A 225 18.36 19.11 -10.93
N ASN A 226 17.55 18.77 -11.93
CA ASN A 226 16.10 18.78 -11.78
C ASN A 226 15.63 17.71 -10.79
N TYR A 227 16.26 16.53 -10.77
CA TYR A 227 15.98 15.52 -9.75
C TYR A 227 16.32 16.02 -8.35
N ALA A 228 17.49 16.66 -8.17
CA ALA A 228 17.88 17.25 -6.89
C ALA A 228 16.91 18.36 -6.44
N LYS A 229 16.45 19.22 -7.36
CA LYS A 229 15.43 20.24 -7.07
C LYS A 229 14.10 19.61 -6.65
N SER A 230 13.63 18.60 -7.35
CA SER A 230 12.42 17.87 -7.00
C SER A 230 12.52 17.29 -5.59
N PHE A 231 13.66 16.68 -5.25
CA PHE A 231 13.91 16.15 -3.92
C PHE A 231 13.90 17.24 -2.84
N ASP A 232 14.56 18.38 -3.07
CA ASP A 232 14.56 19.53 -2.12
C ASP A 232 13.14 20.03 -1.87
N ILE A 233 12.32 20.17 -2.91
CA ILE A 233 10.92 20.57 -2.78
C ILE A 233 10.14 19.54 -1.97
N GLN A 234 10.28 18.24 -2.25
CA GLN A 234 9.63 17.18 -1.50
C GLN A 234 10.04 17.21 -0.02
N TYR A 235 11.36 17.35 0.25
CA TYR A 235 11.91 17.36 1.61
C TYR A 235 11.36 18.55 2.43
N ARG A 236 11.23 19.73 1.83
CA ARG A 236 10.67 20.94 2.49
C ARG A 236 9.17 20.87 2.71
N ASN A 237 8.46 19.92 2.10
CA ASN A 237 7.01 19.76 2.20
C ASN A 237 6.61 18.43 2.89
N THR A 238 7.44 17.98 3.84
CA THR A 238 7.13 16.79 4.66
C THR A 238 6.32 17.12 5.92
N ASP A 239 6.21 18.38 6.29
CA ASP A 239 5.49 18.81 7.47
C ASP A 239 3.97 18.67 7.26
N PRO A 240 3.24 17.95 8.14
CA PRO A 240 1.81 17.69 7.98
C PRO A 240 0.93 18.94 8.19
N TYR A 241 1.46 20.00 8.80
CA TYR A 241 0.70 21.22 9.09
C TYR A 241 0.98 22.36 8.11
N ALA A 242 2.17 22.41 7.53
CA ALA A 242 2.62 23.47 6.65
C ALA A 242 2.93 23.00 5.22
N GLY A 243 2.99 21.70 4.99
CA GLY A 243 3.26 21.11 3.68
C GLY A 243 2.14 21.40 2.69
N LYS A 244 2.51 21.58 1.43
CA LYS A 244 1.59 21.80 0.32
C LYS A 244 1.42 20.56 -0.52
N ARG A 245 0.36 20.55 -1.35
CA ARG A 245 0.25 19.55 -2.43
C ARG A 245 1.42 19.67 -3.38
N LEU A 246 1.93 18.52 -3.82
CA LEU A 246 2.98 18.46 -4.83
C LEU A 246 2.39 17.83 -6.09
N VAL A 247 2.66 18.43 -7.24
CA VAL A 247 2.15 17.94 -8.53
C VAL A 247 3.32 17.62 -9.43
N GLU A 248 3.42 16.37 -9.86
CA GLU A 248 4.45 15.90 -10.78
C GLU A 248 3.82 15.60 -12.15
N PRO A 249 4.22 16.34 -13.21
CA PRO A 249 3.71 16.12 -14.57
C PRO A 249 4.34 14.91 -15.24
N TYR A 250 3.51 14.19 -15.99
CA TYR A 250 3.88 13.08 -16.86
C TYR A 250 3.39 13.29 -18.28
N ASP A 251 3.80 12.43 -19.19
CA ASP A 251 3.32 12.43 -20.58
C ASP A 251 1.79 12.31 -20.67
N LYS A 252 1.23 12.66 -21.84
CA LYS A 252 -0.21 12.58 -22.16
C LYS A 252 -1.12 13.38 -21.22
N GLY A 253 -0.58 14.42 -20.57
CA GLY A 253 -1.35 15.30 -19.67
C GLY A 253 -1.79 14.61 -18.38
N ILE A 254 -1.04 13.61 -17.92
CA ILE A 254 -1.26 12.97 -16.64
C ILE A 254 -0.46 13.71 -15.58
N TYR A 255 -1.08 13.94 -14.44
CA TYR A 255 -0.46 14.51 -13.25
C TYR A 255 -0.59 13.52 -12.09
N VAL A 256 0.49 13.32 -11.37
CA VAL A 256 0.47 12.65 -10.07
C VAL A 256 0.46 13.72 -9.00
N VAL A 257 -0.55 13.70 -8.16
CA VAL A 257 -0.78 14.68 -7.11
C VAL A 257 -0.57 14.03 -5.75
N GLN A 258 0.39 14.51 -4.99
CA GLN A 258 0.60 14.14 -3.60
C GLN A 258 -0.08 15.19 -2.71
N ASN A 259 -1.07 14.78 -1.94
CA ASN A 259 -1.64 15.60 -0.86
C ASN A 259 -0.61 15.82 0.26
N PRO A 260 -0.80 16.79 1.16
CA PRO A 260 0.02 16.93 2.36
C PRO A 260 0.10 15.62 3.15
N ALA A 261 1.14 15.46 3.96
CA ALA A 261 1.26 14.30 4.84
C ALA A 261 0.08 14.25 5.82
N ALA A 262 -0.40 13.06 6.15
CA ALA A 262 -1.40 12.88 7.20
C ALA A 262 -0.86 13.43 8.54
N ARG A 263 -1.76 13.99 9.35
CA ARG A 263 -1.38 14.44 10.69
C ARG A 263 -0.88 13.27 11.54
N PRO A 264 0.10 13.48 12.41
CA PRO A 264 0.53 12.45 13.36
C PRO A 264 -0.62 12.04 14.28
N LEU A 265 -0.63 10.78 14.69
CA LEU A 265 -1.53 10.31 15.74
C LEU A 265 -1.23 11.08 17.05
N THR A 266 -2.27 11.46 17.76
CA THR A 266 -2.13 11.88 19.16
C THR A 266 -1.75 10.69 20.03
N GLN A 267 -1.29 10.95 21.26
CA GLN A 267 -0.97 9.85 22.19
C GLN A 267 -2.18 8.93 22.42
N MET A 268 -3.37 9.50 22.57
CA MET A 268 -4.59 8.73 22.79
C MET A 268 -4.93 7.86 21.58
N GLU A 269 -4.88 8.39 20.36
CA GLU A 269 -5.11 7.62 19.14
C GLU A 269 -4.08 6.49 18.96
N MET A 270 -2.82 6.76 19.32
CA MET A 270 -1.78 5.73 19.29
C MET A 270 -2.06 4.63 20.32
N ASP A 271 -2.44 4.98 21.53
CA ASP A 271 -2.80 4.03 22.57
C ASP A 271 -4.02 3.19 22.14
N ASP A 272 -5.02 3.80 21.50
CA ASP A 272 -6.19 3.11 20.95
C ASP A 272 -5.80 2.11 19.86
N VAL A 273 -4.91 2.50 18.94
CA VAL A 273 -4.37 1.59 17.90
C VAL A 273 -3.63 0.41 18.52
N TYR A 274 -2.79 0.65 19.54
CA TYR A 274 -2.06 -0.43 20.22
C TYR A 274 -2.96 -1.31 21.10
N ALA A 275 -4.11 -0.80 21.55
CA ALA A 275 -5.10 -1.57 22.32
C ALA A 275 -6.00 -2.47 21.46
N LEU A 276 -5.94 -2.38 20.13
CA LEU A 276 -6.72 -3.24 19.23
C LEU A 276 -6.46 -4.72 19.49
N PRO A 277 -7.40 -5.61 19.16
CA PRO A 277 -7.37 -7.02 19.58
C PRO A 277 -6.38 -7.88 18.76
N TYR A 278 -5.12 -7.45 18.66
CA TYR A 278 -4.07 -8.24 17.99
C TYR A 278 -3.87 -9.59 18.67
N MET A 279 -3.63 -10.62 17.86
CA MET A 279 -3.27 -11.96 18.34
C MET A 279 -1.82 -12.04 18.85
N ASN A 280 -0.98 -11.05 18.49
CA ASN A 280 0.44 -10.97 18.80
C ASN A 280 1.24 -12.21 18.37
N ASN A 281 0.83 -12.80 17.25
CA ASN A 281 1.44 -13.99 16.69
C ASN A 281 1.22 -14.06 15.17
N TYR A 282 1.97 -14.94 14.50
CA TYR A 282 1.67 -15.33 13.13
C TYR A 282 0.44 -16.25 13.06
N HIS A 283 -0.20 -16.29 11.90
CA HIS A 283 -1.38 -17.14 11.70
C HIS A 283 -1.03 -18.64 11.86
N PRO A 284 -1.83 -19.44 12.60
CA PRO A 284 -1.52 -20.85 12.91
C PRO A 284 -1.31 -21.75 11.69
N SER A 285 -1.85 -21.37 10.52
CA SER A 285 -1.63 -22.14 9.28
C SER A 285 -0.16 -22.32 8.91
N TYR A 286 0.74 -21.49 9.46
CA TYR A 286 2.18 -21.54 9.19
C TYR A 286 2.97 -22.45 10.12
N GLU A 287 2.35 -23.03 11.16
CA GLU A 287 3.04 -23.93 12.10
C GLU A 287 3.66 -25.14 11.39
N LYS A 288 2.94 -25.71 10.42
CA LYS A 288 3.42 -26.83 9.62
C LYS A 288 4.65 -26.50 8.75
N ASP A 289 4.86 -25.22 8.45
CA ASP A 289 5.97 -24.71 7.66
C ASP A 289 7.13 -24.21 8.54
N GLY A 290 7.06 -24.43 9.87
CA GLY A 290 8.06 -23.99 10.85
C GLY A 290 7.83 -22.57 11.40
N GLY A 291 6.65 -22.02 11.24
CA GLY A 291 6.29 -20.67 11.71
C GLY A 291 6.89 -19.56 10.87
N VAL A 292 6.79 -18.32 11.36
CA VAL A 292 7.44 -17.12 10.77
C VAL A 292 8.58 -16.73 11.70
N PRO A 293 9.84 -16.60 11.22
CA PRO A 293 11.01 -16.31 12.05
C PRO A 293 10.91 -15.02 12.86
#